data_d7bd5d6698671b960e27dabd67f87bb8
#
_entry.id   d7bd5d6698671b960e27dabd67f87bb8
#
_cell.length_a   1.000
_cell.length_b   1.000
_cell.length_c   1.000
_cell.angle_alpha   90.00
_cell.angle_beta   90.00
_cell.angle_gamma   90.00
#
_symmetry.space_group_name_H-M   'P 1'
#
loop_
_entity.id
_entity.type
_entity.pdbx_description
1 polymer ?
#
loop_
_entity_poly.entity_id
_entity_poly.type
_entity_poly.pdbx_seq_one_letter_code
_entity_poly.pdbx_strand_id
1 'polypeptide(L)'
;MKKFKHEAELFKAALIAGVEYAEGRKAVEFEATDSASAKALYVYRLLVHDKVISPMPEDQVGDKTIRHRLAAWYAHQLPEGHPLLD
;
A
#
# COMPACT_ATOMS: atom_id res chain seq x y z
N MET A 1 4.86 -15.58 -5.41
CA MET A 1 4.28 -14.22 -5.42
C MET A 1 4.40 -13.62 -6.82
N LYS A 2 3.30 -13.11 -7.37
CA LYS A 2 3.33 -12.52 -8.71
C LYS A 2 3.97 -11.13 -8.64
N LYS A 3 4.99 -10.91 -9.46
CA LYS A 3 5.65 -9.61 -9.52
C LYS A 3 4.99 -8.72 -10.57
N PHE A 4 4.87 -7.45 -10.26
CA PHE A 4 4.38 -6.45 -11.21
C PHE A 4 5.57 -5.84 -11.95
N LYS A 5 5.38 -5.57 -13.23
CA LYS A 5 6.43 -4.97 -14.06
C LYS A 5 6.81 -3.57 -13.58
N HIS A 6 5.84 -2.83 -13.07
CA HIS A 6 6.03 -1.46 -12.59
C HIS A 6 5.74 -1.36 -11.08
N GLU A 7 6.26 -2.33 -10.32
CA GLU A 7 5.95 -2.40 -8.89
C GLU A 7 6.37 -1.14 -8.12
N ALA A 8 7.51 -0.55 -8.46
CA ALA A 8 7.99 0.66 -7.79
C ALA A 8 7.02 1.83 -7.99
N GLU A 9 6.54 2.02 -9.22
CA GLU A 9 5.57 3.06 -9.52
C GLU A 9 4.22 2.78 -8.89
N LEU A 10 3.80 1.51 -8.91
CA LEU A 10 2.56 1.09 -8.24
C LEU A 10 2.65 1.35 -6.75
N PHE A 11 3.79 1.03 -6.14
CA PHE A 11 3.96 1.27 -4.71
C PHE A 11 3.89 2.76 -4.37
N LYS A 12 4.56 3.60 -5.16
CA LYS A 12 4.51 5.05 -4.94
C LYS A 12 3.08 5.58 -5.00
N ALA A 13 2.34 5.18 -6.03
CA ALA A 13 0.95 5.58 -6.18
C ALA A 13 0.08 5.02 -5.05
N ALA A 14 0.32 3.77 -4.67
CA ALA A 14 -0.42 3.12 -3.58
C ALA A 14 -0.17 3.85 -2.26
N LEU A 15 1.07 4.26 -2.01
CA LEU A 15 1.40 4.96 -0.78
C LEU A 15 0.68 6.30 -0.69
N ILE A 16 0.68 7.06 -1.80
CA ILE A 16 -0.05 8.33 -1.85
C ILE A 16 -1.54 8.10 -1.59
N ALA A 17 -2.13 7.14 -2.29
CA ALA A 17 -3.55 6.82 -2.11
C ALA A 17 -3.86 6.35 -0.69
N GLY A 18 -2.97 5.54 -0.11
CA GLY A 18 -3.14 5.04 1.25
C GLY A 18 -3.03 6.13 2.31
N VAL A 19 -2.09 7.05 2.12
CA VAL A 19 -1.95 8.20 3.02
C VAL A 19 -3.21 9.07 2.95
N GLU A 20 -3.71 9.35 1.76
CA GLU A 20 -4.96 10.11 1.60
C GLU A 20 -6.13 9.41 2.27
N TYR A 21 -6.20 8.09 2.12
CA TYR A 21 -7.22 7.27 2.76
C TYR A 21 -7.15 7.40 4.28
N ALA A 22 -5.96 7.28 4.87
CA ALA A 22 -5.76 7.38 6.32
C ALA A 22 -6.10 8.77 6.84
N GLU A 23 -5.67 9.80 6.13
CA GLU A 23 -5.96 11.18 6.52
C GLU A 23 -7.44 11.50 6.38
N GLY A 24 -8.08 11.00 5.34
CA GLY A 24 -9.52 11.17 5.13
C GLY A 24 -10.35 10.53 6.22
N ARG A 25 -9.86 9.45 6.82
CA ARG A 25 -10.51 8.81 7.95
C ARG A 25 -10.17 9.47 9.30
N LYS A 26 -9.29 10.46 9.29
CA LYS A 26 -8.79 11.14 10.50
C LYS A 26 -8.12 10.15 11.46
N ALA A 27 -7.58 9.04 10.90
CA ALA A 27 -6.91 8.03 11.69
C ALA A 27 -5.51 8.48 12.12
N VAL A 28 -4.87 9.31 11.31
CA VAL A 28 -3.50 9.76 11.54
C VAL A 28 -3.20 11.01 10.74
N GLU A 29 -2.27 11.83 11.23
CA GLU A 29 -1.61 12.87 10.44
C GLU A 29 -0.14 12.47 10.33
N PHE A 30 0.32 12.30 9.11
CA PHE A 30 1.73 11.98 8.88
C PHE A 30 2.57 13.25 8.90
N GLU A 31 3.72 13.17 9.55
CA GLU A 31 4.68 14.26 9.56
C GLU A 31 5.57 14.18 8.32
N ALA A 32 6.12 15.32 7.92
CA ALA A 32 7.02 15.37 6.77
C ALA A 32 8.28 14.52 6.97
N THR A 33 8.65 14.26 8.24
CA THR A 33 9.81 13.46 8.59
C THR A 33 9.53 11.96 8.59
N ASP A 34 8.27 11.54 8.47
CA ASP A 34 7.94 10.12 8.45
C ASP A 34 8.51 9.46 7.20
N SER A 35 9.18 8.32 7.39
CA SER A 35 9.74 7.58 6.26
C SER A 35 8.64 6.90 5.45
N ALA A 36 8.95 6.58 4.19
CA ALA A 36 8.02 5.83 3.34
C ALA A 36 7.70 4.46 3.96
N SER A 37 8.67 3.81 4.58
CA SER A 37 8.46 2.53 5.25
C SER A 37 7.49 2.64 6.43
N ALA A 38 7.61 3.70 7.23
CA ALA A 38 6.70 3.93 8.35
C ALA A 38 5.27 4.19 7.87
N LYS A 39 5.13 5.02 6.84
CA LYS A 39 3.82 5.31 6.25
C LYS A 39 3.21 4.04 5.65
N ALA A 40 4.00 3.25 4.94
CA ALA A 40 3.53 2.01 4.33
C ALA A 40 3.04 1.02 5.37
N LEU A 41 3.78 0.85 6.46
CA LEU A 41 3.37 -0.05 7.54
C LEU A 41 2.05 0.40 8.15
N TYR A 42 1.89 1.68 8.41
CA TYR A 42 0.66 2.21 8.98
C TYR A 42 -0.51 2.00 8.03
N VAL A 43 -0.33 2.34 6.75
CA VAL A 43 -1.37 2.15 5.74
C VAL A 43 -1.77 0.68 5.65
N TYR A 44 -0.79 -0.22 5.64
CA TYR A 44 -1.05 -1.66 5.61
C TYR A 44 -1.92 -2.07 6.80
N ARG A 45 -1.55 -1.67 8.01
CA ARG A 45 -2.30 -2.03 9.22
C ARG A 45 -3.72 -1.47 9.20
N LEU A 46 -3.88 -0.25 8.73
CA LEU A 46 -5.20 0.38 8.62
C LEU A 46 -6.09 -0.37 7.63
N LEU A 47 -5.56 -0.72 6.46
CA LEU A 47 -6.31 -1.45 5.46
C LEU A 47 -6.72 -2.84 5.96
N VAL A 48 -5.85 -3.51 6.72
CA VAL A 48 -6.19 -4.79 7.34
C VAL A 48 -7.28 -4.60 8.40
N HIS A 49 -7.15 -3.57 9.24
CA HIS A 49 -8.14 -3.26 10.26
C HIS A 49 -9.52 -2.99 9.66
N ASP A 50 -9.56 -2.30 8.54
CA ASP A 50 -10.82 -1.98 7.85
C ASP A 50 -11.30 -3.11 6.94
N LYS A 51 -10.59 -4.24 6.94
CA LYS A 51 -10.93 -5.42 6.13
C LYS A 51 -10.90 -5.15 4.62
N VAL A 52 -10.12 -4.17 4.20
CA VAL A 52 -9.91 -3.88 2.79
C VAL A 52 -8.98 -4.90 2.16
N ILE A 53 -7.97 -5.34 2.92
CA ILE A 53 -7.05 -6.40 2.50
C ILE A 53 -6.92 -7.42 3.62
N SER A 54 -6.52 -8.65 3.23
CA SER A 54 -6.30 -9.72 4.20
C SER A 54 -4.94 -9.57 4.89
N PRO A 55 -4.83 -9.89 6.19
CA PRO A 55 -3.55 -9.81 6.88
C PRO A 55 -2.60 -10.89 6.40
N MET A 56 -1.30 -10.57 6.40
CA MET A 56 -0.25 -11.55 6.15
C MET A 56 0.14 -12.22 7.47
N PRO A 57 0.67 -13.46 7.43
CA PRO A 57 1.26 -14.07 8.63
C PRO A 57 2.35 -13.16 9.20
N GLU A 58 2.45 -13.08 10.52
CA GLU A 58 3.41 -12.17 11.18
C GLU A 58 4.85 -12.40 10.73
N ASP A 59 5.23 -13.65 10.51
CA ASP A 59 6.58 -13.99 10.06
C ASP A 59 6.88 -13.55 8.63
N GLN A 60 5.85 -13.16 7.86
CA GLN A 60 5.99 -12.68 6.50
C GLN A 60 5.87 -11.15 6.39
N VAL A 61 5.53 -10.48 7.48
CA VAL A 61 5.39 -9.03 7.46
C VAL A 61 6.78 -8.37 7.45
N GLY A 62 7.08 -7.64 6.38
CA GLY A 62 8.34 -6.94 6.22
C GLY A 62 8.23 -5.89 5.13
N ASP A 63 9.26 -5.06 4.96
CA ASP A 63 9.22 -3.96 3.99
C ASP A 63 8.86 -4.43 2.58
N LYS A 64 9.49 -5.49 2.10
CA LYS A 64 9.25 -5.98 0.74
C LYS A 64 7.84 -6.51 0.57
N THR A 65 7.34 -7.27 1.54
CA THR A 65 6.01 -7.86 1.45
C THR A 65 4.93 -6.79 1.59
N ILE A 66 5.14 -5.81 2.45
CA ILE A 66 4.20 -4.69 2.59
C ILE A 66 4.15 -3.89 1.30
N ARG A 67 5.30 -3.57 0.69
CA ARG A 67 5.34 -2.85 -0.58
C ARG A 67 4.59 -3.60 -1.68
N HIS A 68 4.82 -4.91 -1.77
CA HIS A 68 4.12 -5.72 -2.76
C HIS A 68 2.61 -5.75 -2.50
N ARG A 69 2.22 -5.89 -1.24
CA ARG A 69 0.81 -5.95 -0.88
C ARG A 69 0.09 -4.64 -1.20
N LEU A 70 0.71 -3.50 -0.91
CA LEU A 70 0.12 -2.20 -1.22
C LEU A 70 0.06 -1.97 -2.74
N ALA A 71 1.12 -2.36 -3.46
CA ALA A 71 1.12 -2.28 -4.92
C ALA A 71 -0.02 -3.11 -5.51
N ALA A 72 -0.22 -4.32 -5.00
CA ALA A 72 -1.30 -5.20 -5.46
C ALA A 72 -2.68 -4.59 -5.16
N TRP A 73 -2.85 -4.04 -3.96
CA TRP A 73 -4.09 -3.37 -3.58
C TRP A 73 -4.43 -2.24 -4.54
N TYR A 74 -3.45 -1.41 -4.85
CA TYR A 74 -3.65 -0.29 -5.76
C TYR A 74 -3.89 -0.77 -7.20
N ALA A 75 -3.13 -1.78 -7.64
CA ALA A 75 -3.27 -2.32 -8.99
C ALA A 75 -4.67 -2.85 -9.25
N HIS A 76 -5.30 -3.47 -8.26
CA HIS A 76 -6.67 -3.98 -8.41
C HIS A 76 -7.71 -2.89 -8.59
N GLN A 77 -7.38 -1.64 -8.29
CA GLN A 77 -8.29 -0.51 -8.45
C GLN A 77 -8.13 0.18 -9.80
N LEU A 78 -7.07 -0.16 -10.54
CA LEU A 78 -6.81 0.46 -11.84
C LEU A 78 -7.63 -0.22 -12.93
N PRO A 79 -8.06 0.55 -13.94
CA PRO A 79 -8.79 -0.03 -15.07
C PRO A 79 -7.88 -0.97 -15.85
N GLU A 80 -8.50 -1.99 -16.46
CA GLU A 80 -7.78 -2.92 -17.32
C GLU A 80 -7.09 -2.14 -18.45
N GLY A 81 -5.84 -2.49 -18.75
CA GLY A 81 -5.06 -1.82 -19.77
C GLY A 81 -4.32 -0.59 -19.28
N HIS A 82 -4.37 -0.29 -17.98
CA HIS A 82 -3.61 0.83 -17.43
C HIS A 82 -2.10 0.60 -17.63
N PRO A 83 -1.32 1.65 -18.01
CA PRO A 83 0.13 1.48 -18.26
C PRO A 83 0.89 0.85 -17.10
N LEU A 84 0.50 1.09 -15.87
CA LEU A 84 1.19 0.52 -14.70
C LEU A 84 0.92 -0.97 -14.51
N LEU A 85 -0.03 -1.55 -15.25
CA LEU A 85 -0.35 -2.97 -15.17
C LEU A 85 0.39 -3.82 -16.20
N ASP A 86 1.12 -3.21 -17.10
CA ASP A 86 1.86 -3.91 -18.17
C ASP A 86 3.09 -4.62 -17.62
#